data_cf74d462a1f5222e6d8f7084058802c4
#
_entry.id   cf74d462a1f5222e6d8f7084058802c4
#
_cell.length_a   1.000
_cell.length_b   1.000
_cell.length_c   1.000
_cell.angle_alpha   90.00
_cell.angle_beta   90.00
_cell.angle_gamma   90.00
#
_symmetry.space_group_name_H-M   'P 1'
#
loop_
_entity.id
_entity.type
_entity.pdbx_description
1 polymer ?
#
loop_
_entity_poly.entity_id
_entity_poly.type
_entity_poly.pdbx_seq_one_letter_code
_entity_poly.pdbx_strand_id
1 'polypeptide(L)'
;MSGQFLEEIKERELAKAKTKFDGKEPRKYKVILLNDDYTPMAFVVEVLKHFFHMSEAVATEVMLQVHFQGRAVCGVYTRDIAETKVSLVNEYAKKNEHPLYCCMEVE
;
A
#
# COMPACT_ATOMS: atom_id res chain seq x y z
N MET A 1 6.35 -12.38 -33.32
CA MET A 1 7.76 -12.07 -33.09
C MET A 1 8.00 -11.21 -31.89
N SER A 2 7.32 -10.12 -31.77
CA SER A 2 7.53 -9.15 -30.69
C SER A 2 7.23 -9.69 -29.29
N GLY A 3 6.22 -10.54 -29.11
CA GLY A 3 5.84 -11.05 -27.80
C GLY A 3 6.91 -11.92 -27.15
N GLN A 4 7.46 -12.85 -27.90
CA GLN A 4 8.50 -13.74 -27.40
C GLN A 4 9.80 -12.99 -27.09
N PHE A 5 10.15 -12.03 -27.93
CA PHE A 5 11.34 -11.20 -27.74
C PHE A 5 11.22 -10.35 -26.46
N LEU A 6 10.06 -9.76 -26.23
CA LEU A 6 9.81 -8.96 -25.05
C LEU A 6 9.83 -9.79 -23.77
N GLU A 7 9.32 -11.03 -23.82
CA GLU A 7 9.36 -11.92 -22.67
C GLU A 7 10.79 -12.33 -22.33
N GLU A 8 11.63 -12.61 -23.33
CA GLU A 8 13.04 -12.90 -23.09
C GLU A 8 13.77 -11.73 -22.44
N ILE A 9 13.49 -10.49 -22.87
CA ILE A 9 14.07 -9.30 -22.26
C ILE A 9 13.63 -9.17 -20.81
N LYS A 10 12.35 -9.36 -20.52
CA LYS A 10 11.81 -9.30 -19.17
C LYS A 10 12.45 -10.33 -18.26
N GLU A 11 12.63 -11.54 -18.75
CA GLU A 11 13.28 -12.61 -17.99
C GLU A 11 14.73 -12.27 -17.69
N ARG A 12 15.48 -11.73 -18.65
CA ARG A 12 16.86 -11.30 -18.44
C ARG A 12 16.96 -10.19 -17.42
N GLU A 13 16.06 -9.21 -17.47
CA GLU A 13 16.04 -8.12 -16.49
C GLU A 13 15.71 -8.62 -15.10
N LEU A 14 14.78 -9.56 -15.00
CA LEU A 14 14.45 -10.20 -13.75
C LEU A 14 15.64 -10.98 -13.17
N ALA A 15 16.34 -11.73 -14.02
CA ALA A 15 17.51 -12.49 -13.62
C ALA A 15 18.63 -11.58 -13.12
N LYS A 16 18.86 -10.45 -13.81
CA LYS A 16 19.86 -9.46 -13.39
C LYS A 16 19.49 -8.85 -12.04
N ALA A 17 18.23 -8.52 -11.86
CA ALA A 17 17.74 -7.96 -10.59
C ALA A 17 17.96 -8.95 -9.44
N LYS A 18 17.65 -10.22 -9.65
CA LYS A 18 17.87 -11.27 -8.66
C LYS A 18 19.35 -11.45 -8.34
N THR A 19 20.19 -11.46 -9.37
CA THR A 19 21.64 -11.58 -9.19
C THR A 19 22.20 -10.41 -8.41
N LYS A 20 21.72 -9.20 -8.68
CA LYS A 20 22.15 -7.99 -8.00
C LYS A 20 21.90 -8.05 -6.49
N PHE A 21 20.89 -8.75 -6.05
CA PHE A 21 20.54 -8.93 -4.65
C PHE A 21 20.99 -10.28 -4.08
N ASP A 22 21.98 -10.91 -4.69
CA ASP A 22 22.53 -12.21 -4.29
C ASP A 22 21.47 -13.30 -4.17
N GLY A 23 20.50 -13.32 -5.10
CA GLY A 23 19.42 -14.28 -5.10
C GLY A 23 18.34 -14.02 -4.05
N LYS A 24 18.49 -12.96 -3.27
CA LYS A 24 17.50 -12.59 -2.25
C LYS A 24 16.60 -11.50 -2.80
N GLU A 25 15.29 -11.69 -2.62
CA GLU A 25 14.33 -10.67 -2.97
C GLU A 25 14.33 -9.59 -1.88
N PRO A 26 14.19 -8.30 -2.25
CA PRO A 26 14.00 -7.25 -1.26
C PRO A 26 12.76 -7.54 -0.41
N ARG A 27 12.85 -7.22 0.86
CA ARG A 27 11.69 -7.36 1.74
C ARG A 27 10.57 -6.45 1.27
N LYS A 28 9.36 -6.94 1.37
CA LYS A 28 8.15 -6.17 1.13
C LYS A 28 7.56 -5.73 2.46
N TYR A 29 6.77 -4.67 2.39
CA TYR A 29 6.14 -4.09 3.58
C TYR A 29 4.66 -3.91 3.34
N LYS A 30 3.87 -4.31 4.32
CA LYS A 30 2.44 -4.09 4.33
C LYS A 30 2.17 -2.70 4.87
N VAL A 31 1.39 -1.91 4.15
CA VAL A 31 0.93 -0.61 4.63
C VAL A 31 -0.46 -0.81 5.23
N ILE A 32 -0.64 -0.38 6.46
CA ILE A 32 -1.78 -0.73 7.29
C ILE A 32 -2.46 0.53 7.81
N LEU A 33 -3.78 0.57 7.72
CA LEU A 33 -4.59 1.58 8.39
C LEU A 33 -5.13 1.03 9.69
N LEU A 34 -5.04 1.83 10.74
CA LEU A 34 -5.56 1.49 12.06
C LEU A 34 -6.85 2.25 12.33
N ASN A 35 -7.80 1.58 12.98
CA ASN A 35 -9.06 2.20 13.35
C ASN A 35 -8.88 3.18 14.51
N ASP A 36 -9.73 4.20 14.53
CA ASP A 36 -9.90 5.11 15.66
C ASP A 36 -11.38 5.51 15.75
N ASP A 37 -11.77 6.11 16.86
CA ASP A 37 -13.18 6.42 17.12
C ASP A 37 -13.64 7.77 16.56
N TYR A 38 -12.74 8.54 15.96
CA TYR A 38 -13.02 9.91 15.58
C TYR A 38 -12.99 10.20 14.09
N THR A 39 -12.22 9.43 13.33
CA THR A 39 -12.11 9.65 11.88
C THR A 39 -13.39 9.21 11.17
N PRO A 40 -14.02 10.09 10.36
CA PRO A 40 -15.23 9.71 9.63
C PRO A 40 -14.94 8.58 8.63
N MET A 41 -15.89 7.67 8.48
CA MET A 41 -15.78 6.57 7.51
C MET A 41 -15.58 7.08 6.09
N ALA A 42 -16.26 8.17 5.72
CA ALA A 42 -16.12 8.77 4.40
C ALA A 42 -14.69 9.24 4.13
N PHE A 43 -13.99 9.73 5.16
CA PHE A 43 -12.59 10.14 5.03
C PHE A 43 -11.69 8.95 4.79
N VAL A 44 -11.93 7.83 5.48
CA VAL A 44 -11.15 6.60 5.28
C VAL A 44 -11.32 6.10 3.84
N VAL A 45 -12.55 6.09 3.33
CA VAL A 45 -12.82 5.70 1.92
C VAL A 45 -12.07 6.62 0.96
N GLU A 46 -12.09 7.92 1.19
CA GLU A 46 -11.38 8.90 0.37
C GLU A 46 -9.87 8.63 0.35
N VAL A 47 -9.27 8.36 1.51
CA VAL A 47 -7.85 8.01 1.63
C VAL A 47 -7.51 6.76 0.82
N LEU A 48 -8.34 5.73 0.94
CA LEU A 48 -8.12 4.47 0.22
C LEU A 48 -8.22 4.64 -1.29
N LYS A 49 -9.14 5.45 -1.75
CA LYS A 49 -9.28 5.74 -3.18
C LYS A 49 -8.11 6.57 -3.70
N HIS A 50 -7.72 7.60 -2.97
CA HIS A 50 -6.74 8.57 -3.41
C HIS A 50 -5.31 8.04 -3.33
N PHE A 51 -4.94 7.45 -2.20
CA PHE A 51 -3.55 7.02 -1.96
C PHE A 51 -3.28 5.57 -2.35
N PHE A 52 -4.30 4.72 -2.39
CA PHE A 52 -4.13 3.30 -2.71
C PHE A 52 -4.86 2.89 -3.99
N HIS A 53 -5.40 3.85 -4.72
CA HIS A 53 -6.03 3.65 -6.04
C HIS A 53 -7.14 2.62 -6.06
N MET A 54 -7.86 2.48 -4.96
CA MET A 54 -8.99 1.56 -4.88
C MET A 54 -10.23 2.16 -5.53
N SER A 55 -11.08 1.28 -6.08
CA SER A 55 -12.42 1.68 -6.51
C SER A 55 -13.27 2.02 -5.29
N GLU A 56 -14.39 2.71 -5.50
CA GLU A 56 -15.34 3.01 -4.42
C GLU A 56 -15.77 1.75 -3.67
N ALA A 57 -16.10 0.70 -4.41
CA ALA A 57 -16.56 -0.55 -3.82
C ALA A 57 -15.50 -1.21 -2.95
N VAL A 58 -14.27 -1.32 -3.47
CA VAL A 58 -13.15 -1.92 -2.73
C VAL A 58 -12.77 -1.07 -1.52
N ALA A 59 -12.70 0.24 -1.70
CA ALA A 59 -12.38 1.16 -0.60
C ALA A 59 -13.40 1.05 0.54
N THR A 60 -14.68 0.91 0.19
CA THR A 60 -15.74 0.73 1.19
C THR A 60 -15.56 -0.57 1.97
N GLU A 61 -15.24 -1.68 1.28
CA GLU A 61 -14.99 -2.96 1.93
C GLU A 61 -13.78 -2.88 2.88
N VAL A 62 -12.69 -2.27 2.44
CA VAL A 62 -11.49 -2.13 3.27
C VAL A 62 -11.76 -1.21 4.47
N MET A 63 -12.50 -0.12 4.26
CA MET A 63 -12.91 0.76 5.35
C MET A 63 -13.70 0.01 6.40
N LEU A 64 -14.64 -0.85 5.99
CA LEU A 64 -15.40 -1.67 6.93
C LEU A 64 -14.51 -2.66 7.67
N GLN A 65 -13.52 -3.22 7.00
CA GLN A 65 -12.54 -4.08 7.65
C GLN A 65 -11.76 -3.33 8.73
N VAL A 66 -11.31 -2.11 8.45
CA VAL A 66 -10.64 -1.26 9.44
C VAL A 66 -11.56 -1.03 10.63
N HIS A 67 -12.81 -0.68 10.35
CA HIS A 67 -13.78 -0.36 11.41
C HIS A 67 -14.11 -1.56 12.31
N PHE A 68 -14.36 -2.72 11.72
CA PHE A 68 -14.81 -3.89 12.48
C PHE A 68 -13.67 -4.75 13.01
N GLN A 69 -12.54 -4.81 12.33
CA GLN A 69 -11.40 -5.65 12.74
C GLN A 69 -10.27 -4.84 13.40
N GLY A 70 -10.38 -3.53 13.38
CA GLY A 70 -9.38 -2.65 14.00
C GLY A 70 -8.23 -2.27 13.10
N ARG A 71 -8.00 -2.99 12.01
CA ARG A 71 -6.92 -2.71 11.08
C ARG A 71 -7.18 -3.40 9.74
N ALA A 72 -6.55 -2.88 8.69
CA ALA A 72 -6.57 -3.53 7.37
C ALA A 72 -5.28 -3.24 6.62
N VAL A 73 -4.82 -4.22 5.85
CA VAL A 73 -3.69 -4.05 4.93
C VAL A 73 -4.24 -3.37 3.67
N CYS A 74 -3.64 -2.23 3.32
CA CYS A 74 -4.08 -1.45 2.16
C CYS A 74 -3.26 -1.75 0.91
N GLY A 75 -2.07 -2.28 1.07
CA GLY A 75 -1.19 -2.66 -0.02
C GLY A 75 0.13 -3.18 0.49
N VAL A 76 0.88 -3.80 -0.42
CA VAL A 76 2.22 -4.35 -0.13
C VAL A 76 3.19 -3.73 -1.13
N TYR A 77 4.25 -3.15 -0.63
CA TYR A 77 5.17 -2.35 -1.42
C TYR A 77 6.61 -2.58 -1.00
N THR A 78 7.55 -2.11 -1.82
CA THR A 78 8.93 -2.00 -1.39
C THR A 78 9.02 -0.99 -0.24
N ARG A 79 10.10 -1.04 0.52
CA ARG A 79 10.28 -0.17 1.69
C ARG A 79 10.09 1.31 1.38
N ASP A 80 10.74 1.80 0.31
CA ASP A 80 10.69 3.21 -0.04
C ASP A 80 9.26 3.68 -0.36
N ILE A 81 8.54 2.87 -1.12
CA ILE A 81 7.16 3.19 -1.49
C ILE A 81 6.25 3.12 -0.26
N ALA A 82 6.43 2.11 0.58
CA ALA A 82 5.66 1.97 1.81
C ALA A 82 5.86 3.18 2.73
N GLU A 83 7.11 3.60 2.94
CA GLU A 83 7.42 4.78 3.76
C GLU A 83 6.75 6.03 3.22
N THR A 84 6.78 6.21 1.90
CA THR A 84 6.12 7.35 1.24
C THR A 84 4.60 7.31 1.45
N LYS A 85 3.98 6.15 1.27
CA LYS A 85 2.53 6.00 1.48
C LYS A 85 2.15 6.33 2.92
N VAL A 86 2.89 5.79 3.88
CA VAL A 86 2.64 6.05 5.31
C VAL A 86 2.73 7.55 5.61
N SER A 87 3.79 8.19 5.15
CA SER A 87 4.01 9.62 5.36
C SER A 87 2.90 10.46 4.77
N LEU A 88 2.54 10.20 3.51
CA LEU A 88 1.50 10.96 2.81
C LEU A 88 0.13 10.82 3.47
N VAL A 89 -0.25 9.61 3.86
CA VAL A 89 -1.55 9.37 4.51
C VAL A 89 -1.61 10.08 5.86
N ASN A 90 -0.56 9.93 6.68
CA ASN A 90 -0.54 10.54 8.00
C ASN A 90 -0.53 12.08 7.93
N GLU A 91 0.20 12.65 6.98
CA GLU A 91 0.19 14.10 6.77
C GLU A 91 -1.19 14.60 6.32
N TYR A 92 -1.82 13.88 5.41
CA TYR A 92 -3.15 14.24 4.90
C TYR A 92 -4.20 14.16 6.01
N ALA A 93 -4.16 13.12 6.83
CA ALA A 93 -5.06 12.98 7.97
C ALA A 93 -4.86 14.12 8.97
N LYS A 94 -3.62 14.42 9.32
CA LYS A 94 -3.29 15.49 10.24
C LYS A 94 -3.75 16.85 9.71
N LYS A 95 -3.54 17.11 8.43
CA LYS A 95 -3.97 18.36 7.80
C LYS A 95 -5.48 18.53 7.85
N ASN A 96 -6.24 17.46 7.80
CA ASN A 96 -7.69 17.46 7.89
C ASN A 96 -8.19 17.24 9.31
N GLU A 97 -7.29 17.29 10.28
CA GLU A 97 -7.61 17.20 11.72
C GLU A 97 -8.26 15.88 12.12
N HIS A 98 -7.83 14.77 11.47
CA HIS A 98 -8.28 13.43 11.81
C HIS A 98 -7.14 12.63 12.42
N PRO A 99 -7.41 11.82 13.47
CA PRO A 99 -6.38 11.00 14.11
C PRO A 99 -6.07 9.70 13.39
N LEU A 100 -6.60 9.50 12.19
CA LEU A 100 -6.33 8.30 11.40
C LEU A 100 -4.83 8.05 11.32
N TYR A 101 -4.41 6.83 11.60
CA TYR A 101 -3.01 6.46 11.62
C TYR A 101 -2.71 5.34 10.62
N CYS A 102 -1.65 5.56 9.85
CA CYS A 102 -1.13 4.60 8.89
C CYS A 102 0.25 4.16 9.34
N CYS A 103 0.53 2.87 9.26
CA CYS A 103 1.83 2.31 9.61
C CYS A 103 2.24 1.26 8.61
N MET A 104 3.44 0.70 8.78
CA MET A 104 3.94 -0.36 7.91
C MET A 104 4.59 -1.47 8.73
N GLU A 105 4.51 -2.69 8.21
CA GLU A 105 5.11 -3.87 8.82
C GLU A 105 5.78 -4.71 7.74
N VAL A 106 6.82 -5.44 8.09
CA VAL A 106 7.42 -6.41 7.18
C VAL A 106 6.37 -7.45 6.82
N GLU A 107 6.28 -7.78 5.56
CA GLU A 107 5.37 -8.81 5.07
C GLU A 107 5.73 -10.21 5.60
#